data_62d0ebd0a3ee91c7c22f62320c842674
#
_entry.id   62d0ebd0a3ee91c7c22f62320c842674
#
_cell.length_a   1.000
_cell.length_b   1.000
_cell.length_c   1.000
_cell.angle_alpha   90.00
_cell.angle_beta   90.00
_cell.angle_gamma   90.00
#
_symmetry.space_group_name_H-M   'P 1'
#
loop_
_entity.id
_entity.type
_entity.pdbx_description
1 polymer ?
#
loop_
_entity_poly.entity_id
_entity_poly.type
_entity_poly.pdbx_seq_one_letter_code
_entity_poly.pdbx_strand_id
1 'polypeptide(L)'
;MRTVELENRKVIYVDEVMFTKKAWLEKAYSHRHTNLAVNQDDVYTSYTAVLAAVSEETGVEHLFLSPNPINEEDFNLFTHQLCQLNEGKKLALFMDNLWFHKTGGMKEVFQDLDIFPLYNIPNCPETAPIEACFSIVKCHYKRMRLQCLVNDKPFDAEQHIRAAFD
;
A
#
# COMPACT_ATOMS: atom_id res chain seq x y z
N MET A 1 23.79 13.99 -15.42
CA MET A 1 22.47 14.50 -15.87
C MET A 1 21.32 14.08 -14.95
N ARG A 2 21.19 12.81 -14.55
CA ARG A 2 20.06 12.36 -13.69
C ARG A 2 19.96 13.00 -12.30
N THR A 3 21.06 13.40 -11.70
CA THR A 3 21.08 13.99 -10.35
C THR A 3 20.45 15.39 -10.33
N VAL A 4 20.66 16.19 -11.38
CA VAL A 4 20.13 17.58 -11.49
C VAL A 4 18.60 17.59 -11.67
N GLU A 5 18.02 16.56 -12.29
CA GLU A 5 16.57 16.46 -12.49
C GLU A 5 15.81 16.14 -11.21
N LEU A 6 16.48 15.58 -10.20
CA LEU A 6 15.90 15.26 -8.89
C LEU A 6 16.02 16.41 -7.88
N GLU A 7 16.92 17.35 -8.07
CA GLU A 7 17.30 18.40 -7.09
C GLU A 7 16.18 19.32 -6.62
N ASN A 8 15.00 19.26 -7.24
CA ASN A 8 13.84 20.07 -6.84
C ASN A 8 12.53 19.28 -6.90
N ARG A 9 12.57 17.94 -6.82
CA ARG A 9 11.40 17.10 -6.88
C ARG A 9 11.16 16.44 -5.52
N LYS A 10 9.91 16.45 -5.08
CA LYS A 10 9.48 15.67 -3.92
C LYS A 10 9.48 14.19 -4.30
N VAL A 11 10.27 13.40 -3.59
CA VAL A 11 10.31 11.94 -3.80
C VAL A 11 9.17 11.30 -3.04
N ILE A 12 8.34 10.55 -3.75
CA ILE A 12 7.23 9.78 -3.19
C ILE A 12 7.42 8.31 -3.56
N TYR A 13 7.39 7.46 -2.56
CA TYR A 13 7.46 6.01 -2.71
C TYR A 13 6.04 5.48 -2.92
N VAL A 14 5.82 4.73 -3.99
CA VAL A 14 4.52 4.18 -4.35
C VAL A 14 4.65 2.68 -4.51
N ASP A 15 3.75 1.93 -3.85
CA ASP A 15 3.73 0.48 -3.94
C ASP A 15 2.35 -0.08 -3.58
N GLU A 16 2.12 -1.34 -3.93
CA GLU A 16 0.87 -2.06 -3.68
C GLU A 16 1.01 -3.01 -2.49
N VAL A 17 -0.02 -3.03 -1.66
CA VAL A 17 -0.10 -3.95 -0.54
C VAL A 17 -1.48 -4.60 -0.46
N MET A 18 -1.53 -5.90 -0.20
CA MET A 18 -2.78 -6.62 0.00
C MET A 18 -3.07 -6.82 1.48
N PHE A 19 -4.30 -6.50 1.87
CA PHE A 19 -4.85 -6.78 3.19
C PHE A 19 -5.93 -7.86 3.07
N THR A 20 -5.80 -8.89 3.90
CA THR A 20 -6.80 -9.95 4.00
C THR A 20 -7.49 -9.86 5.35
N LYS A 21 -8.75 -10.28 5.44
CA LYS A 21 -9.45 -10.42 6.74
C LYS A 21 -8.81 -11.49 7.63
N LYS A 22 -7.84 -12.22 7.11
CA LYS A 22 -7.14 -13.30 7.79
C LYS A 22 -6.27 -12.72 8.93
N ALA A 23 -6.79 -12.76 10.14
CA ALA A 23 -6.08 -12.34 11.35
C ALA A 23 -5.34 -13.51 12.02
N TRP A 24 -4.77 -14.42 11.23
CA TRP A 24 -4.11 -15.58 11.81
C TRP A 24 -2.78 -15.20 12.42
N LEU A 25 -2.64 -15.55 13.69
CA LEU A 25 -1.33 -15.90 14.20
C LEU A 25 -1.01 -17.29 13.63
N GLU A 26 0.06 -17.42 12.87
CA GLU A 26 0.54 -18.74 12.40
C GLU A 26 0.84 -19.68 13.55
N LYS A 27 0.99 -19.16 14.77
CA LYS A 27 1.21 -19.88 16.01
C LYS A 27 0.42 -19.22 17.14
N ALA A 28 -0.39 -20.01 17.83
CA ALA A 28 -1.09 -19.57 19.03
C ALA A 28 -0.82 -20.58 20.17
N TYR A 29 -0.73 -20.06 21.39
CA TYR A 29 -0.65 -20.92 22.58
C TYR A 29 -2.06 -21.32 22.98
N SER A 30 -2.28 -22.63 23.14
CA SER A 30 -3.53 -23.17 23.67
C SER A 30 -3.23 -24.13 24.81
N HIS A 31 -4.23 -24.44 25.62
CA HIS A 31 -4.12 -25.53 26.61
C HIS A 31 -3.77 -26.83 25.88
N ARG A 32 -2.91 -27.63 26.51
CA ARG A 32 -2.50 -28.96 26.01
C ARG A 32 -3.77 -29.78 25.73
N HIS A 33 -3.87 -30.33 24.50
CA HIS A 33 -5.04 -31.07 23.99
C HIS A 33 -6.27 -30.23 23.58
N THR A 34 -6.16 -28.93 23.46
CA THR A 34 -7.24 -28.11 22.91
C THR A 34 -6.96 -27.86 21.42
N ASN A 35 -7.87 -28.31 20.55
CA ASN A 35 -7.82 -27.91 19.15
C ASN A 35 -8.36 -26.48 19.03
N LEU A 36 -7.55 -25.58 18.48
CA LEU A 36 -8.02 -24.26 18.09
C LEU A 36 -8.86 -24.44 16.83
N ALA A 37 -10.18 -24.42 17.00
CA ALA A 37 -11.10 -24.41 15.88
C ALA A 37 -11.22 -22.98 15.34
N VAL A 38 -11.08 -22.83 14.03
CA VAL A 38 -11.29 -21.59 13.33
C VAL A 38 -12.54 -21.73 12.47
N ASN A 39 -13.40 -20.73 12.49
CA ASN A 39 -14.65 -20.77 11.74
C ASN A 39 -14.34 -20.80 10.24
N GLN A 40 -15.01 -21.64 9.46
CA GLN A 40 -14.78 -21.76 8.01
C GLN A 40 -15.04 -20.44 7.28
N ASP A 41 -15.96 -19.62 7.76
CA ASP A 41 -16.27 -18.29 7.20
C ASP A 41 -15.09 -17.30 7.32
N ASP A 42 -14.19 -17.54 8.27
CA ASP A 42 -12.96 -16.77 8.40
C ASP A 42 -11.85 -17.23 7.43
N VAL A 43 -12.02 -18.36 6.74
CA VAL A 43 -11.01 -18.91 5.80
C VAL A 43 -11.17 -18.33 4.40
N TYR A 44 -12.39 -18.06 3.96
CA TYR A 44 -12.67 -17.44 2.67
C TYR A 44 -12.64 -15.92 2.81
N THR A 45 -11.49 -15.34 2.59
CA THR A 45 -11.32 -13.91 2.81
C THR A 45 -11.26 -13.16 1.49
N SER A 46 -12.21 -12.24 1.33
CA SER A 46 -12.01 -11.11 0.44
C SER A 46 -10.72 -10.37 0.84
N TYR A 47 -9.90 -10.01 -0.12
CA TYR A 47 -8.78 -9.12 0.11
C TYR A 47 -9.17 -7.69 -0.30
N THR A 48 -8.43 -6.73 0.23
CA THR A 48 -8.45 -5.34 -0.23
C THR A 48 -7.06 -5.00 -0.71
N ALA A 49 -6.94 -4.65 -1.97
CA ALA A 49 -5.71 -4.11 -2.52
C ALA A 49 -5.61 -2.64 -2.14
N VAL A 50 -4.45 -2.20 -1.73
CA VAL A 50 -4.17 -0.81 -1.37
C VAL A 50 -2.97 -0.35 -2.15
N LEU A 51 -3.15 0.71 -2.93
CA LEU A 51 -2.07 1.46 -3.53
C LEU A 51 -1.77 2.62 -2.59
N ALA A 52 -0.53 2.71 -2.11
CA ALA A 52 -0.12 3.72 -1.15
C ALA A 52 1.01 4.57 -1.69
N ALA A 53 0.96 5.86 -1.37
CA ALA A 53 2.03 6.81 -1.59
C ALA A 53 2.54 7.32 -0.25
N VAL A 54 3.85 7.26 -0.04
CA VAL A 54 4.51 7.68 1.21
C VAL A 54 5.71 8.55 0.87
N SER A 55 5.92 9.62 1.62
CA SER A 55 7.14 10.45 1.52
C SER A 55 7.83 10.59 2.86
N GLU A 56 9.11 10.94 2.82
CA GLU A 56 9.87 11.25 4.05
C GLU A 56 9.43 12.56 4.69
N GLU A 57 8.85 13.48 3.90
CA GLU A 57 8.46 14.81 4.38
C GLU A 57 7.19 14.80 5.22
N THR A 58 6.17 14.06 4.76
CA THR A 58 4.81 14.14 5.30
C THR A 58 4.24 12.78 5.73
N GLY A 59 4.97 11.69 5.51
CA GLY A 59 4.47 10.34 5.78
C GLY A 59 3.53 9.87 4.67
N VAL A 60 2.32 9.43 5.03
CA VAL A 60 1.32 8.95 4.06
C VAL A 60 0.75 10.13 3.27
N GLU A 61 0.91 10.09 1.95
CA GLU A 61 0.46 11.12 1.02
C GLU A 61 -0.91 10.83 0.44
N HIS A 62 -1.13 9.58 0.05
CA HIS A 62 -2.38 9.14 -0.56
C HIS A 62 -2.56 7.63 -0.42
N LEU A 63 -3.84 7.22 -0.32
CA LEU A 63 -4.27 5.83 -0.27
C LEU A 63 -5.43 5.62 -1.23
N PHE A 64 -5.30 4.63 -2.10
CA PHE A 64 -6.37 4.14 -2.95
C PHE A 64 -6.66 2.69 -2.60
N LEU A 65 -7.92 2.38 -2.29
CA LEU A 65 -8.38 1.05 -1.88
C LEU A 65 -9.27 0.45 -2.97
N SER A 66 -9.00 -0.80 -3.33
CA SER A 66 -9.78 -1.55 -4.31
C SER A 66 -10.13 -2.95 -3.79
N PRO A 67 -11.34 -3.46 -4.02
CA PRO A 67 -11.67 -4.86 -3.77
C PRO A 67 -11.06 -5.81 -4.81
N ASN A 68 -10.48 -5.28 -5.88
CA ASN A 68 -9.85 -6.00 -6.96
C ASN A 68 -8.34 -5.71 -7.03
N PRO A 69 -7.54 -6.50 -7.73
CA PRO A 69 -6.16 -6.16 -8.03
C PRO A 69 -6.08 -4.81 -8.74
N ILE A 70 -5.09 -4.01 -8.36
CA ILE A 70 -4.85 -2.71 -9.00
C ILE A 70 -4.50 -2.93 -10.48
N ASN A 71 -5.13 -2.15 -11.33
CA ASN A 71 -4.89 -2.15 -12.77
C ASN A 71 -4.32 -0.78 -13.23
N GLU A 72 -4.05 -0.67 -14.53
CA GLU A 72 -3.47 0.57 -15.11
C GLU A 72 -4.39 1.78 -14.95
N GLU A 73 -5.72 1.58 -15.05
CA GLU A 73 -6.70 2.66 -14.88
C GLU A 73 -6.74 3.16 -13.44
N ASP A 74 -6.73 2.24 -12.47
CA ASP A 74 -6.65 2.55 -11.03
C ASP A 74 -5.37 3.33 -10.71
N PHE A 75 -4.25 2.90 -11.27
CA PHE A 75 -2.96 3.55 -11.08
C PHE A 75 -2.92 4.95 -11.72
N ASN A 76 -3.51 5.11 -12.89
CA ASN A 76 -3.65 6.40 -13.55
C ASN A 76 -4.48 7.36 -12.69
N LEU A 77 -5.67 6.93 -12.24
CA LEU A 77 -6.51 7.73 -11.35
C LEU A 77 -5.79 8.13 -10.06
N PHE A 78 -5.11 7.19 -9.43
CA PHE A 78 -4.29 7.43 -8.24
C PHE A 78 -3.21 8.49 -8.50
N THR A 79 -2.52 8.40 -9.63
CA THR A 79 -1.44 9.33 -10.00
C THR A 79 -1.97 10.76 -10.17
N HIS A 80 -3.13 10.93 -10.82
CA HIS A 80 -3.78 12.22 -10.94
C HIS A 80 -4.19 12.80 -9.58
N GLN A 81 -4.79 11.97 -8.70
CA GLN A 81 -5.18 12.39 -7.34
C GLN A 81 -3.95 12.79 -6.51
N LEU A 82 -2.86 12.03 -6.62
CA LEU A 82 -1.61 12.33 -5.92
C LEU A 82 -1.02 13.68 -6.36
N CYS A 83 -1.07 14.00 -7.66
CA CYS A 83 -0.64 15.30 -8.17
C CYS A 83 -1.52 16.43 -7.65
N GLN A 84 -2.84 16.26 -7.60
CA GLN A 84 -3.75 17.26 -7.03
C GLN A 84 -3.46 17.53 -5.56
N LEU A 85 -3.18 16.49 -4.76
CA LEU A 85 -2.81 16.62 -3.34
C LEU A 85 -1.45 17.31 -3.13
N ASN A 86 -0.58 17.29 -4.15
CA ASN A 86 0.74 17.91 -4.12
C ASN A 86 0.85 19.09 -5.11
N GLU A 87 -0.23 19.83 -5.30
CA GLU A 87 -0.28 20.96 -6.24
C GLU A 87 0.88 21.94 -6.02
N GLY A 88 1.51 22.34 -7.13
CA GLY A 88 2.67 23.24 -7.13
C GLY A 88 4.02 22.57 -6.83
N LYS A 89 4.06 21.27 -6.55
CA LYS A 89 5.30 20.51 -6.35
C LYS A 89 5.59 19.63 -7.56
N LYS A 90 6.85 19.59 -7.97
CA LYS A 90 7.32 18.60 -8.94
C LYS A 90 7.55 17.26 -8.23
N LEU A 91 7.02 16.18 -8.77
CA LEU A 91 7.08 14.87 -8.15
C LEU A 91 8.11 13.96 -8.84
N ALA A 92 8.76 13.13 -8.03
CA ALA A 92 9.49 11.95 -8.47
C ALA A 92 8.86 10.72 -7.80
N LEU A 93 8.30 9.80 -8.59
CA LEU A 93 7.69 8.58 -8.06
C LEU A 93 8.68 7.42 -8.08
N PHE A 94 9.04 6.94 -6.91
CA PHE A 94 9.84 5.72 -6.76
C PHE A 94 8.89 4.53 -6.64
N MET A 95 8.97 3.60 -7.58
CA MET A 95 8.05 2.47 -7.69
C MET A 95 8.79 1.20 -8.11
N ASP A 96 8.13 0.07 -7.96
CA ASP A 96 8.65 -1.18 -8.44
C ASP A 96 8.64 -1.29 -9.99
N ASN A 97 9.14 -2.41 -10.50
CA ASN A 97 9.26 -2.63 -11.94
C ASN A 97 8.03 -3.31 -12.58
N LEU A 98 6.82 -3.14 -12.04
CA LEU A 98 5.63 -3.71 -12.65
C LEU A 98 5.46 -3.26 -14.10
N TRP A 99 4.96 -4.15 -14.93
CA TRP A 99 4.88 -3.96 -16.38
C TRP A 99 4.00 -2.75 -16.76
N PHE A 100 2.88 -2.56 -16.06
CA PHE A 100 1.95 -1.47 -16.36
C PHE A 100 2.50 -0.08 -16.00
N HIS A 101 3.47 0.02 -15.06
CA HIS A 101 4.17 1.27 -14.80
C HIS A 101 5.01 1.77 -16.00
N LYS A 102 5.24 0.91 -16.98
CA LYS A 102 6.10 1.17 -18.15
C LYS A 102 5.36 1.17 -19.49
N THR A 103 4.02 1.07 -19.45
CA THR A 103 3.20 1.14 -20.66
C THR A 103 3.34 2.49 -21.37
N GLY A 104 2.93 2.54 -22.64
CA GLY A 104 2.91 3.79 -23.39
C GLY A 104 1.98 4.81 -22.74
N GLY A 105 0.78 4.38 -22.30
CA GLY A 105 -0.19 5.24 -21.64
C GLY A 105 0.33 5.86 -20.35
N MET A 106 0.98 5.08 -19.49
CA MET A 106 1.55 5.63 -18.25
C MET A 106 2.72 6.59 -18.49
N LYS A 107 3.51 6.37 -19.55
CA LYS A 107 4.57 7.33 -19.91
C LYS A 107 4.02 8.67 -20.35
N GLU A 108 2.92 8.69 -21.11
CA GLU A 108 2.21 9.90 -21.49
C GLU A 108 1.67 10.62 -20.24
N VAL A 109 1.02 9.91 -19.31
CA VAL A 109 0.54 10.48 -18.04
C VAL A 109 1.68 11.10 -17.23
N PHE A 110 2.81 10.43 -17.11
CA PHE A 110 3.98 10.99 -16.39
C PHE A 110 4.55 12.24 -17.08
N GLN A 111 4.53 12.29 -18.40
CA GLN A 111 4.97 13.48 -19.15
C GLN A 111 3.99 14.64 -18.97
N ASP A 112 2.69 14.39 -19.08
CA ASP A 112 1.65 15.42 -18.96
C ASP A 112 1.60 16.02 -17.55
N LEU A 113 1.88 15.22 -16.52
CA LEU A 113 1.89 15.65 -15.11
C LEU A 113 3.27 16.12 -14.61
N ASP A 114 4.28 16.22 -15.49
CA ASP A 114 5.70 16.51 -15.12
C ASP A 114 6.22 15.63 -13.96
N ILE A 115 5.87 14.34 -13.99
CA ILE A 115 6.34 13.36 -13.02
C ILE A 115 7.61 12.68 -13.50
N PHE A 116 8.60 12.55 -12.64
CA PHE A 116 9.83 11.81 -12.93
C PHE A 116 9.73 10.38 -12.36
N PRO A 117 9.60 9.34 -13.20
CA PRO A 117 9.53 7.96 -12.71
C PRO A 117 10.92 7.44 -12.35
N LEU A 118 11.03 6.88 -11.14
CA LEU A 118 12.17 6.16 -10.62
C LEU A 118 11.77 4.71 -10.40
N TYR A 119 12.49 3.79 -11.01
CA TYR A 119 12.20 2.36 -10.87
C TYR A 119 13.21 1.70 -9.93
N ASN A 120 12.70 0.90 -9.00
CA ASN A 120 13.52 0.13 -8.09
C ASN A 120 14.42 -0.86 -8.84
N ILE A 121 15.53 -1.24 -8.21
CA ILE A 121 16.39 -2.32 -8.71
C ILE A 121 15.62 -3.63 -8.56
N PRO A 122 15.53 -4.46 -9.61
CA PRO A 122 14.84 -5.74 -9.52
C PRO A 122 15.38 -6.61 -8.37
N ASN A 123 14.47 -7.20 -7.60
CA ASN A 123 14.77 -8.07 -6.45
C ASN A 123 15.55 -7.40 -5.29
N CYS A 124 15.41 -6.07 -5.12
CA CYS A 124 15.99 -5.34 -4.00
C CYS A 124 14.89 -4.59 -3.21
N PRO A 125 13.99 -5.29 -2.48
CA PRO A 125 12.94 -4.64 -1.70
C PRO A 125 13.50 -3.76 -0.58
N GLU A 126 14.68 -4.07 -0.07
CA GLU A 126 15.37 -3.34 1.00
C GLU A 126 15.63 -1.86 0.67
N THR A 127 15.57 -1.49 -0.61
CA THR A 127 15.80 -0.12 -1.06
C THR A 127 14.53 0.74 -1.08
N ALA A 128 13.37 0.15 -0.76
CA ALA A 128 12.08 0.84 -0.74
C ALA A 128 11.60 1.06 0.71
N PRO A 129 11.70 2.28 1.26
CA PRO A 129 11.23 2.60 2.63
C PRO A 129 9.76 2.25 2.88
N ILE A 130 8.93 2.22 1.82
CA ILE A 130 7.52 1.88 1.90
C ILE A 130 7.27 0.46 2.41
N GLU A 131 8.18 -0.48 2.18
CA GLU A 131 8.08 -1.86 2.69
C GLU A 131 8.14 -1.91 4.23
N ALA A 132 8.97 -1.08 4.85
CA ALA A 132 9.01 -0.93 6.29
C ALA A 132 7.70 -0.34 6.82
N CYS A 133 7.14 0.65 6.15
CA CYS A 133 5.83 1.23 6.44
C CYS A 133 4.75 0.14 6.38
N PHE A 134 4.68 -0.65 5.30
CA PHE A 134 3.70 -1.73 5.17
C PHE A 134 3.81 -2.80 6.26
N SER A 135 5.01 -3.10 6.72
CA SER A 135 5.22 -4.03 7.82
C SER A 135 4.56 -3.53 9.12
N ILE A 136 4.74 -2.26 9.44
CA ILE A 136 4.14 -1.62 10.61
C ILE A 136 2.63 -1.58 10.47
N VAL A 137 2.12 -1.11 9.34
CA VAL A 137 0.68 -0.99 9.05
C VAL A 137 -0.01 -2.36 9.14
N LYS A 138 0.58 -3.41 8.54
CA LYS A 138 0.05 -4.77 8.66
C LYS A 138 0.00 -5.27 10.10
N CYS A 139 0.97 -4.90 10.93
CA CYS A 139 0.97 -5.24 12.35
C CYS A 139 -0.19 -4.55 13.09
N HIS A 140 -0.40 -3.25 12.85
CA HIS A 140 -1.50 -2.48 13.43
C HIS A 140 -2.87 -3.02 12.99
N TYR A 141 -3.05 -3.26 11.70
CA TYR A 141 -4.27 -3.85 11.15
C TYR A 141 -4.62 -5.19 11.79
N LYS A 142 -3.64 -6.11 11.90
CA LYS A 142 -3.83 -7.40 12.56
C LYS A 142 -4.23 -7.25 14.02
N ARG A 143 -3.62 -6.29 14.74
CA ARG A 143 -3.95 -6.01 16.15
C ARG A 143 -5.39 -5.52 16.29
N MET A 144 -5.83 -4.58 15.47
CA MET A 144 -7.21 -4.07 15.48
C MET A 144 -8.21 -5.19 15.14
N ARG A 145 -7.89 -6.05 14.18
CA ARG A 145 -8.72 -7.21 13.86
C ARG A 145 -8.88 -8.14 15.06
N LEU A 146 -7.78 -8.47 15.74
CA LEU A 146 -7.82 -9.29 16.95
C LEU A 146 -8.65 -8.66 18.07
N GLN A 147 -8.54 -7.34 18.26
CA GLN A 147 -9.34 -6.62 19.25
C GLN A 147 -10.84 -6.68 18.92
N CYS A 148 -11.22 -6.57 17.66
CA CYS A 148 -12.62 -6.75 17.25
C CYS A 148 -13.11 -8.17 17.54
N LEU A 149 -12.32 -9.19 17.21
CA LEU A 149 -12.66 -10.59 17.47
C LEU A 149 -12.83 -10.88 18.98
N VAL A 150 -11.90 -10.42 19.81
CA VAL A 150 -11.95 -10.63 21.26
C VAL A 150 -13.15 -9.93 21.91
N ASN A 151 -13.55 -8.78 21.38
CA ASN A 151 -14.63 -7.97 21.94
C ASN A 151 -15.98 -8.20 21.24
N ASP A 152 -16.06 -9.19 20.35
CA ASP A 152 -17.26 -9.48 19.52
C ASP A 152 -17.80 -8.25 18.79
N LYS A 153 -16.89 -7.43 18.24
CA LYS A 153 -17.23 -6.22 17.50
C LYS A 153 -17.17 -6.47 16.00
N PRO A 154 -18.05 -5.82 15.23
CA PRO A 154 -17.96 -5.87 13.77
C PRO A 154 -16.62 -5.32 13.29
N PHE A 155 -16.10 -5.90 12.22
CA PHE A 155 -14.85 -5.49 11.61
C PHE A 155 -15.08 -4.98 10.20
N ASP A 156 -14.84 -3.68 10.01
CA ASP A 156 -14.81 -3.02 8.72
C ASP A 156 -13.37 -2.95 8.22
N ALA A 157 -13.07 -3.70 7.13
CA ALA A 157 -11.71 -3.80 6.63
C ALA A 157 -11.19 -2.46 6.09
N GLU A 158 -12.01 -1.71 5.36
CA GLU A 158 -11.61 -0.42 4.78
C GLU A 158 -11.31 0.62 5.86
N GLN A 159 -12.21 0.77 6.83
CA GLN A 159 -12.02 1.68 7.95
C GLN A 159 -10.75 1.34 8.74
N HIS A 160 -10.52 0.05 9.01
CA HIS A 160 -9.36 -0.37 9.78
C HIS A 160 -8.05 -0.29 8.99
N ILE A 161 -8.09 -0.44 7.66
CA ILE A 161 -6.92 -0.18 6.80
C ILE A 161 -6.56 1.30 6.89
N ARG A 162 -7.50 2.22 6.69
CA ARG A 162 -7.23 3.66 6.78
C ARG A 162 -6.66 4.03 8.15
N ALA A 163 -7.31 3.57 9.23
CA ALA A 163 -6.84 3.80 10.60
C ALA A 163 -5.47 3.16 10.94
N ALA A 164 -5.00 2.21 10.15
CA ALA A 164 -3.69 1.61 10.34
C ALA A 164 -2.58 2.43 9.67
N PHE A 165 -2.92 3.25 8.68
CA PHE A 165 -2.00 4.16 8.00
C PHE A 165 -1.91 5.54 8.69
N ASP A 166 -2.86 5.91 9.55
CA ASP A 166 -2.84 7.09 10.42
C ASP A 166 -1.84 6.90 11.59
#